data_35ea7af60e5c12bb4ffaf46bcfc8ff40
#
_entry.id   35ea7af60e5c12bb4ffaf46bcfc8ff40
#
_cell.length_a   1.000
_cell.length_b   1.000
_cell.length_c   1.000
_cell.angle_alpha   90.00
_cell.angle_beta   90.00
_cell.angle_gamma   90.00
#
_symmetry.space_group_name_H-M   'P 1'
#
loop_
_entity.id
_entity.type
_entity.pdbx_description
1 polymer ?
#
loop_
_entity_poly.entity_id
_entity_poly.type
_entity_poly.pdbx_seq_one_letter_code
_entity_poly.pdbx_strand_id
1 'polypeptide(L)'
;PVAGTDVIDMAAVVVAGVQPGPGLWKVRQGDHLLYVLGTQSPLPKNITWRSDEVDQVLQLADEVLASPGISVGTDIGFFRGLTLLPSAMKASKNPDGQKLQDVLPPALYARWAVLKQRYMGRDGGIEKKRPLIAAFQLYSEALSDSGLREGGVINPVIDAVLKRRKMKRTPTVLNIKLDDPRAALADFRKETLKPEDLACFSKTLDVIEGDLPHVAARANAWAVGDWPALRSGARQDWQQACELAWFNTETARKRGISDVEARMQARWMEVAEGALQKNRITFATVPVWQLVKPGGYLAALQAKGYEVEAPE
;
A
#
# COMPACT_ATOMS: atom_id res chain seq x y z
N PRO A 1 25.86 -22.26 24.04
CA PRO A 1 26.22 -21.43 22.92
C PRO A 1 24.96 -21.21 22.11
N VAL A 2 24.40 -20.01 22.21
CA VAL A 2 23.27 -19.56 21.37
C VAL A 2 23.90 -19.29 20.01
N ALA A 3 23.48 -20.02 18.97
CA ALA A 3 23.88 -19.76 17.61
C ALA A 3 23.45 -18.33 17.28
N GLY A 4 24.42 -17.48 17.01
CA GLY A 4 24.15 -16.15 16.46
C GLY A 4 23.46 -16.32 15.11
N THR A 5 22.26 -15.79 14.99
CA THR A 5 21.64 -15.58 13.70
C THR A 5 22.48 -14.51 13.01
N ASP A 6 23.31 -14.94 12.05
CA ASP A 6 23.97 -14.04 11.14
C ASP A 6 22.88 -13.24 10.42
N VAL A 7 22.76 -11.99 10.81
CA VAL A 7 21.92 -11.05 10.08
C VAL A 7 22.58 -10.88 8.71
N ILE A 8 21.97 -11.42 7.68
CA ILE A 8 22.45 -11.26 6.30
C ILE A 8 22.46 -9.78 6.00
N ASP A 9 23.65 -9.21 5.88
CA ASP A 9 23.84 -7.83 5.46
C ASP A 9 23.47 -7.74 3.99
N MET A 10 22.28 -7.19 3.73
CA MET A 10 21.79 -7.06 2.38
C MET A 10 22.54 -5.96 1.66
N ALA A 11 23.37 -6.37 0.70
CA ALA A 11 23.86 -5.43 -0.29
C ALA A 11 22.66 -4.69 -0.92
N ALA A 12 22.70 -3.36 -0.85
CA ALA A 12 21.68 -2.52 -1.43
C ALA A 12 21.44 -2.94 -2.89
N VAL A 13 20.18 -3.23 -3.24
CA VAL A 13 19.81 -3.51 -4.61
C VAL A 13 19.93 -2.21 -5.39
N VAL A 14 21.10 -1.98 -5.96
CA VAL A 14 21.35 -0.82 -6.80
C VAL A 14 21.09 -1.24 -8.24
N VAL A 15 19.85 -1.04 -8.72
CA VAL A 15 19.60 -1.02 -10.15
C VAL A 15 20.20 0.29 -10.67
N ALA A 16 21.36 0.22 -11.31
CA ALA A 16 22.06 1.39 -11.84
C ALA A 16 21.51 1.77 -13.23
N GLY A 17 21.45 3.08 -13.50
CA GLY A 17 21.02 3.61 -14.79
C GLY A 17 19.50 3.77 -14.94
N VAL A 18 19.07 4.11 -16.17
CA VAL A 18 17.67 4.29 -16.52
C VAL A 18 17.03 2.93 -16.81
N GLN A 19 16.05 2.55 -16.05
CA GLN A 19 15.33 1.28 -16.19
C GLN A 19 14.18 1.39 -17.19
N PRO A 20 13.81 0.30 -17.89
CA PRO A 20 12.71 0.33 -18.86
C PRO A 20 11.34 0.65 -18.23
N GLY A 21 11.12 0.27 -16.98
CA GLY A 21 9.80 0.36 -16.34
C GLY A 21 8.91 -0.84 -16.67
N PRO A 22 7.70 -0.92 -16.09
CA PRO A 22 6.83 -2.09 -16.19
C PRO A 22 6.04 -2.17 -17.50
N GLY A 23 6.08 -1.13 -18.38
CA GLY A 23 5.18 -1.01 -19.51
C GLY A 23 3.72 -0.78 -19.10
N LEU A 24 2.83 -0.73 -20.10
CA LEU A 24 1.41 -0.48 -19.89
C LEU A 24 0.56 -1.67 -20.34
N TRP A 25 -0.32 -2.15 -19.47
CA TRP A 25 -1.40 -3.04 -19.86
C TRP A 25 -2.42 -2.27 -20.70
N LYS A 26 -2.98 -2.90 -21.72
CA LYS A 26 -4.02 -2.33 -22.58
C LYS A 26 -5.30 -3.14 -22.41
N VAL A 27 -6.39 -2.47 -22.09
CA VAL A 27 -7.73 -3.05 -22.04
C VAL A 27 -8.56 -2.37 -23.13
N ARG A 28 -9.15 -3.18 -24.02
CA ARG A 28 -9.82 -2.69 -25.22
C ARG A 28 -11.30 -3.06 -25.23
N GLN A 29 -12.09 -2.12 -25.72
CA GLN A 29 -13.49 -2.36 -26.12
C GLN A 29 -13.76 -1.58 -27.43
N GLY A 30 -13.75 -2.24 -28.58
CA GLY A 30 -13.82 -1.57 -29.88
C GLY A 30 -12.67 -0.56 -30.03
N ASP A 31 -13.00 0.71 -30.28
CA ASP A 31 -12.01 1.81 -30.44
C ASP A 31 -11.59 2.46 -29.12
N HIS A 32 -12.12 2.00 -27.99
CA HIS A 32 -11.84 2.54 -26.67
C HIS A 32 -10.73 1.79 -25.98
N LEU A 33 -9.78 2.51 -25.39
CA LEU A 33 -8.60 1.96 -24.73
C LEU A 33 -8.49 2.46 -23.29
N LEU A 34 -8.26 1.52 -22.38
CA LEU A 34 -7.81 1.81 -21.02
C LEU A 34 -6.37 1.30 -20.85
N TYR A 35 -5.44 2.23 -20.69
CA TYR A 35 -4.06 1.92 -20.36
C TYR A 35 -3.91 1.84 -18.84
N VAL A 36 -3.35 0.74 -18.35
CA VAL A 36 -3.17 0.51 -16.93
C VAL A 36 -1.69 0.36 -16.58
N LEU A 37 -1.18 1.30 -15.79
CA LEU A 37 0.15 1.21 -15.20
C LEU A 37 0.08 0.41 -13.90
N GLY A 38 0.76 -0.73 -13.87
CA GLY A 38 0.99 -1.48 -12.64
C GLY A 38 1.92 -0.71 -11.71
N THR A 39 1.45 -0.32 -10.52
CA THR A 39 2.28 0.39 -9.55
C THR A 39 2.86 -0.55 -8.51
N GLN A 40 4.10 -0.31 -8.11
CA GLN A 40 4.82 -1.06 -7.09
C GLN A 40 5.28 -0.12 -5.96
N SER A 41 5.18 -0.59 -4.75
CA SER A 41 5.75 0.04 -3.55
C SER A 41 6.16 -1.08 -2.58
N PRO A 42 7.33 -0.97 -1.94
CA PRO A 42 8.35 0.07 -2.10
C PRO A 42 9.13 -0.05 -3.41
N LEU A 43 9.86 1.03 -3.75
CA LEU A 43 10.81 1.09 -4.88
C LEU A 43 12.15 1.67 -4.40
N PRO A 44 13.26 1.44 -5.13
CA PRO A 44 14.55 2.06 -4.79
C PRO A 44 14.44 3.59 -4.73
N LYS A 45 15.10 4.21 -3.75
CA LYS A 45 15.03 5.67 -3.51
C LYS A 45 15.44 6.50 -4.74
N ASN A 46 16.45 6.03 -5.47
CA ASN A 46 17.08 6.76 -6.56
C ASN A 46 16.83 6.11 -7.93
N ILE A 47 15.74 5.35 -8.06
CA ILE A 47 15.40 4.74 -9.34
C ILE A 47 15.02 5.81 -10.37
N THR A 48 15.60 5.69 -11.56
CA THR A 48 15.18 6.39 -12.76
C THR A 48 14.62 5.36 -13.73
N TRP A 49 13.48 5.63 -14.33
CA TRP A 49 12.84 4.73 -15.28
C TRP A 49 12.31 5.48 -16.50
N ARG A 50 12.21 4.79 -17.64
CA ARG A 50 11.68 5.37 -18.87
C ARG A 50 10.15 5.51 -18.74
N SER A 51 9.71 6.72 -18.58
CA SER A 51 8.28 7.07 -18.46
C SER A 51 7.72 7.69 -19.75
N ASP A 52 8.44 7.62 -20.86
CA ASP A 52 8.07 8.26 -22.13
C ASP A 52 6.74 7.75 -22.64
N GLU A 53 6.50 6.42 -22.60
CA GLU A 53 5.22 5.83 -22.99
C GLU A 53 4.08 6.32 -22.09
N VAL A 54 4.32 6.38 -20.78
CA VAL A 54 3.33 6.91 -19.81
C VAL A 54 3.04 8.38 -20.09
N ASP A 55 4.06 9.20 -20.36
CA ASP A 55 3.86 10.62 -20.71
C ASP A 55 3.05 10.73 -22.01
N GLN A 56 3.39 9.99 -23.06
CA GLN A 56 2.68 9.98 -24.33
C GLN A 56 1.19 9.60 -24.17
N VAL A 57 0.90 8.52 -23.48
CA VAL A 57 -0.48 8.09 -23.23
C VAL A 57 -1.23 9.12 -22.39
N LEU A 58 -0.60 9.67 -21.35
CA LEU A 58 -1.19 10.71 -20.53
C LEU A 58 -1.46 12.01 -21.32
N GLN A 59 -0.65 12.33 -22.35
CA GLN A 59 -0.93 13.49 -23.22
C GLN A 59 -2.19 13.29 -24.08
N LEU A 60 -2.53 12.06 -24.40
CA LEU A 60 -3.69 11.70 -25.24
C LEU A 60 -4.92 11.32 -24.43
N ALA A 61 -4.76 10.99 -23.14
CA ALA A 61 -5.85 10.49 -22.31
C ALA A 61 -6.96 11.53 -22.12
N ASP A 62 -8.20 11.14 -22.33
CA ASP A 62 -9.40 11.93 -22.02
C ASP A 62 -9.66 11.99 -20.53
N GLU A 63 -9.29 10.93 -19.81
CA GLU A 63 -9.51 10.78 -18.38
C GLU A 63 -8.38 9.98 -17.72
N VAL A 64 -8.07 10.31 -16.47
CA VAL A 64 -7.05 9.61 -15.67
C VAL A 64 -7.68 9.14 -14.37
N LEU A 65 -7.76 7.83 -14.19
CA LEU A 65 -8.32 7.19 -13.01
C LEU A 65 -7.27 7.08 -11.89
N ALA A 66 -7.68 7.39 -10.68
CA ALA A 66 -6.85 7.15 -9.49
C ALA A 66 -6.68 5.65 -9.24
N SER A 67 -5.69 5.28 -8.43
CA SER A 67 -5.56 3.90 -7.94
C SER A 67 -6.76 3.52 -7.06
N PRO A 68 -7.16 2.23 -7.09
CA PRO A 68 -8.14 1.74 -6.13
C PRO A 68 -7.62 1.98 -4.70
N GLY A 69 -8.51 2.32 -3.81
CA GLY A 69 -8.16 2.63 -2.43
C GLY A 69 -9.38 2.91 -1.57
N ILE A 70 -9.14 3.28 -0.34
CA ILE A 70 -10.15 3.63 0.63
C ILE A 70 -9.94 5.09 1.04
N SER A 71 -11.02 5.81 1.13
CA SER A 71 -11.06 7.14 1.73
C SER A 71 -12.02 7.10 2.91
N VAL A 72 -11.51 7.41 4.08
CA VAL A 72 -12.36 7.60 5.27
C VAL A 72 -12.67 9.08 5.36
N GLY A 73 -13.88 9.43 4.93
CA GLY A 73 -14.37 10.80 4.94
C GLY A 73 -15.13 11.12 6.22
N THR A 74 -14.98 12.33 6.69
CA THR A 74 -15.80 12.90 7.77
C THR A 74 -16.40 14.20 7.28
N ASP A 75 -17.66 14.47 7.60
CA ASP A 75 -18.32 15.75 7.27
C ASP A 75 -17.82 16.92 8.13
N ILE A 76 -16.77 16.71 8.90
CA ILE A 76 -16.14 17.75 9.71
C ILE A 76 -15.15 18.55 8.87
N GLY A 77 -15.36 19.87 8.78
CA GLY A 77 -14.43 20.76 8.09
C GLY A 77 -13.02 20.71 8.69
N PHE A 78 -12.03 21.18 7.92
CA PHE A 78 -10.60 21.16 8.26
C PHE A 78 -10.29 21.60 9.71
N PHE A 79 -10.84 22.72 10.17
CA PHE A 79 -10.59 23.23 11.52
C PHE A 79 -11.12 22.31 12.61
N ARG A 80 -12.29 21.67 12.39
CA ARG A 80 -12.81 20.67 13.34
C ARG A 80 -11.97 19.40 13.31
N GLY A 81 -11.41 19.02 12.15
CA GLY A 81 -10.45 17.93 12.03
C GLY A 81 -9.22 18.10 12.91
N LEU A 82 -8.67 19.31 12.97
CA LEU A 82 -7.52 19.63 13.84
C LEU A 82 -7.83 19.37 15.33
N THR A 83 -9.07 19.54 15.75
CA THR A 83 -9.45 19.25 17.16
C THR A 83 -9.43 17.77 17.50
N LEU A 84 -9.35 16.88 16.52
CA LEU A 84 -9.23 15.43 16.70
C LEU A 84 -7.79 14.95 16.89
N LEU A 85 -6.79 15.76 16.52
CA LEU A 85 -5.38 15.37 16.59
C LEU A 85 -4.95 14.84 17.99
N PRO A 86 -5.31 15.50 19.11
CA PRO A 86 -4.96 14.98 20.43
C PRO A 86 -5.61 13.60 20.71
N SER A 87 -6.85 13.41 20.26
CA SER A 87 -7.57 12.12 20.41
C SER A 87 -6.95 11.04 19.53
N ALA A 88 -6.57 11.35 18.30
CA ALA A 88 -5.87 10.43 17.39
C ALA A 88 -4.49 10.04 17.93
N MET A 89 -3.74 11.00 18.46
CA MET A 89 -2.46 10.74 19.12
C MET A 89 -2.61 9.82 20.35
N LYS A 90 -3.66 10.01 21.14
CA LYS A 90 -3.97 9.11 22.27
C LYS A 90 -4.40 7.72 21.78
N ALA A 91 -5.21 7.64 20.73
CA ALA A 91 -5.67 6.39 20.14
C ALA A 91 -4.51 5.56 19.51
N SER A 92 -3.43 6.22 19.09
CA SER A 92 -2.24 5.55 18.57
C SER A 92 -1.36 4.89 19.63
N LYS A 93 -1.63 5.13 20.91
CA LYS A 93 -0.87 4.58 22.04
C LYS A 93 -1.55 3.35 22.63
N ASN A 94 -0.77 2.51 23.31
CA ASN A 94 -1.32 1.44 24.12
C ASN A 94 -2.24 2.02 25.22
N PRO A 95 -3.29 1.28 25.62
CA PRO A 95 -4.09 1.65 26.76
C PRO A 95 -3.26 1.80 28.04
N ASP A 96 -3.71 2.62 28.98
CA ASP A 96 -3.18 2.75 30.35
C ASP A 96 -1.68 3.06 30.43
N GLY A 97 -1.10 3.62 29.36
CA GLY A 97 0.31 3.97 29.32
C GLY A 97 1.28 2.77 29.20
N GLN A 98 0.75 1.58 28.93
CA GLN A 98 1.53 0.38 28.73
C GLN A 98 2.56 0.55 27.60
N LYS A 99 3.67 -0.16 27.73
CA LYS A 99 4.69 -0.25 26.69
C LYS A 99 4.52 -1.56 25.91
N LEU A 100 5.21 -1.68 24.78
CA LEU A 100 5.19 -2.90 23.97
C LEU A 100 5.62 -4.14 24.78
N GLN A 101 6.57 -4.01 25.70
CA GLN A 101 7.00 -5.10 26.57
C GLN A 101 5.88 -5.62 27.49
N ASP A 102 4.88 -4.79 27.79
CA ASP A 102 3.80 -5.13 28.70
C ASP A 102 2.62 -5.81 27.98
N VAL A 103 2.53 -5.63 26.66
CA VAL A 103 1.42 -6.09 25.83
C VAL A 103 1.79 -7.20 24.85
N LEU A 104 3.07 -7.34 24.49
CA LEU A 104 3.55 -8.37 23.58
C LEU A 104 4.01 -9.62 24.33
N PRO A 105 3.85 -10.82 23.73
CA PRO A 105 4.51 -12.02 24.24
C PRO A 105 6.03 -11.81 24.37
N PRO A 106 6.67 -12.32 25.44
CA PRO A 106 8.11 -12.06 25.70
C PRO A 106 9.04 -12.40 24.53
N ALA A 107 8.79 -13.51 23.83
CA ALA A 107 9.59 -13.90 22.66
C ALA A 107 9.45 -12.92 21.50
N LEU A 108 8.25 -12.40 21.27
CA LEU A 108 7.99 -11.43 20.21
C LEU A 108 8.59 -10.06 20.54
N TYR A 109 8.50 -9.64 21.81
CA TYR A 109 9.16 -8.42 22.27
C TYR A 109 10.69 -8.51 22.19
N ALA A 110 11.29 -9.67 22.47
CA ALA A 110 12.73 -9.86 22.33
C ALA A 110 13.21 -9.63 20.88
N ARG A 111 12.50 -10.18 19.90
CA ARG A 111 12.76 -9.92 18.46
C ARG A 111 12.62 -8.44 18.12
N TRP A 112 11.52 -7.83 18.54
CA TRP A 112 11.27 -6.41 18.39
C TRP A 112 12.42 -5.56 18.91
N ALA A 113 12.89 -5.82 20.13
CA ALA A 113 13.92 -5.02 20.78
C ALA A 113 15.24 -5.01 19.99
N VAL A 114 15.62 -6.15 19.40
CA VAL A 114 16.81 -6.26 18.53
C VAL A 114 16.66 -5.40 17.28
N LEU A 115 15.55 -5.55 16.57
CA LEU A 115 15.29 -4.81 15.33
C LEU A 115 15.10 -3.31 15.58
N LYS A 116 14.38 -2.95 16.63
CA LYS A 116 14.22 -1.57 17.07
C LYS A 116 15.57 -0.92 17.37
N GLN A 117 16.46 -1.59 18.10
CA GLN A 117 17.80 -1.07 18.39
C GLN A 117 18.59 -0.83 17.10
N ARG A 118 18.46 -1.74 16.11
CA ARG A 118 19.15 -1.64 14.81
C ARG A 118 18.66 -0.44 13.99
N TYR A 119 17.34 -0.32 13.79
CA TYR A 119 16.76 0.61 12.82
C TYR A 119 16.26 1.92 13.42
N MET A 120 15.95 1.96 14.72
CA MET A 120 15.36 3.13 15.40
C MET A 120 16.20 3.59 16.60
N GLY A 121 17.23 2.84 16.97
CA GLY A 121 18.12 3.19 18.08
C GLY A 121 17.37 3.34 19.41
N ARG A 122 17.60 4.46 20.09
CA ARG A 122 17.08 4.72 21.45
C ARG A 122 15.70 5.38 21.49
N ASP A 123 14.93 5.39 20.39
CA ASP A 123 13.58 5.96 20.42
C ASP A 123 12.70 5.24 21.46
N GLY A 124 12.39 5.95 22.55
CA GLY A 124 11.51 5.47 23.62
C GLY A 124 10.03 5.80 23.37
N GLY A 125 9.74 6.66 22.41
CA GLY A 125 8.38 7.08 22.08
C GLY A 125 7.58 5.96 21.40
N ILE A 126 8.27 5.17 20.57
CA ILE A 126 7.69 4.03 19.85
C ILE A 126 7.20 2.93 20.78
N GLU A 127 7.86 2.73 21.92
CA GLU A 127 7.49 1.71 22.90
C GLU A 127 6.08 1.90 23.49
N LYS A 128 5.55 3.10 23.44
CA LYS A 128 4.20 3.44 23.92
C LYS A 128 3.12 3.32 22.86
N LYS A 129 3.50 3.01 21.62
CA LYS A 129 2.56 2.88 20.51
C LYS A 129 1.91 1.51 20.50
N ARG A 130 0.72 1.44 19.89
CA ARG A 130 0.07 0.14 19.62
C ARG A 130 0.96 -0.72 18.73
N PRO A 131 0.94 -2.05 18.91
CA PRO A 131 1.81 -2.97 18.16
C PRO A 131 1.78 -2.74 16.64
N LEU A 132 0.60 -2.63 16.02
CA LEU A 132 0.48 -2.39 14.59
C LEU A 132 1.21 -1.12 14.14
N ILE A 133 1.04 -0.03 14.87
CA ILE A 133 1.67 1.25 14.55
C ILE A 133 3.18 1.17 14.70
N ALA A 134 3.65 0.50 15.75
CA ALA A 134 5.07 0.29 15.99
C ALA A 134 5.70 -0.59 14.90
N ALA A 135 5.03 -1.68 14.50
CA ALA A 135 5.50 -2.57 13.45
C ALA A 135 5.65 -1.83 12.10
N PHE A 136 4.65 -1.05 11.70
CA PHE A 136 4.72 -0.27 10.46
C PHE A 136 5.82 0.78 10.49
N GLN A 137 6.03 1.46 11.61
CA GLN A 137 7.10 2.44 11.72
C GLN A 137 8.47 1.76 11.63
N LEU A 138 8.66 0.63 12.30
CA LEU A 138 9.89 -0.16 12.19
C LEU A 138 10.15 -0.64 10.76
N TYR A 139 9.11 -1.12 10.09
CA TYR A 139 9.19 -1.55 8.69
C TYR A 139 9.62 -0.39 7.77
N SER A 140 9.04 0.78 7.93
CA SER A 140 9.41 1.98 7.16
C SER A 140 10.88 2.38 7.37
N GLU A 141 11.38 2.31 8.61
CA GLU A 141 12.78 2.58 8.91
C GLU A 141 13.71 1.52 8.30
N ALA A 142 13.34 0.23 8.39
CA ALA A 142 14.11 -0.85 7.80
C ALA A 142 14.16 -0.75 6.26
N LEU A 143 13.04 -0.40 5.61
CA LEU A 143 13.01 -0.12 4.18
C LEU A 143 13.94 1.05 3.82
N SER A 144 13.87 2.11 4.62
CA SER A 144 14.70 3.31 4.40
C SER A 144 16.19 2.99 4.50
N ASP A 145 16.59 2.18 5.48
CA ASP A 145 17.96 1.72 5.66
C ASP A 145 18.42 0.85 4.47
N SER A 146 17.52 0.02 3.92
CA SER A 146 17.77 -0.82 2.76
C SER A 146 17.76 -0.05 1.41
N GLY A 147 17.73 1.27 1.41
CA GLY A 147 17.70 2.07 0.18
C GLY A 147 16.38 2.07 -0.58
N LEU A 148 15.32 1.52 0.03
CA LEU A 148 13.97 1.51 -0.49
C LEU A 148 13.14 2.65 0.10
N ARG A 149 12.05 3.01 -0.58
CA ARG A 149 11.06 3.95 -0.04
C ARG A 149 9.65 3.62 -0.52
N GLU A 150 8.68 3.94 0.31
CA GLU A 150 7.28 3.89 -0.07
C GLU A 150 6.90 5.17 -0.81
N GLY A 151 6.33 5.03 -2.00
CA GLY A 151 5.86 6.16 -2.81
C GLY A 151 6.96 7.04 -3.42
N GLY A 152 6.56 8.17 -3.99
CA GLY A 152 7.46 9.22 -4.48
C GLY A 152 8.24 8.91 -5.77
N VAL A 153 7.95 7.81 -6.48
CA VAL A 153 8.59 7.46 -7.76
C VAL A 153 7.61 7.65 -8.93
N ILE A 154 6.45 7.03 -8.85
CA ILE A 154 5.49 6.97 -9.96
C ILE A 154 4.62 8.24 -10.01
N ASN A 155 4.04 8.60 -8.86
CA ASN A 155 3.09 9.72 -8.80
C ASN A 155 3.66 11.06 -9.29
N PRO A 156 4.91 11.45 -8.98
CA PRO A 156 5.46 12.71 -9.49
C PRO A 156 5.48 12.80 -11.01
N VAL A 157 5.71 11.69 -11.71
CA VAL A 157 5.68 11.64 -13.19
C VAL A 157 4.29 11.95 -13.70
N ILE A 158 3.29 11.24 -13.17
CA ILE A 158 1.88 11.41 -13.56
C ILE A 158 1.39 12.83 -13.21
N ASP A 159 1.66 13.29 -11.99
CA ASP A 159 1.22 14.60 -11.50
C ASP A 159 1.81 15.77 -12.30
N ALA A 160 3.03 15.62 -12.79
CA ALA A 160 3.65 16.62 -13.65
C ALA A 160 2.86 16.79 -14.98
N VAL A 161 2.43 15.69 -15.61
CA VAL A 161 1.61 15.73 -16.83
C VAL A 161 0.23 16.29 -16.53
N LEU A 162 -0.44 15.81 -15.48
CA LEU A 162 -1.77 16.30 -15.09
C LEU A 162 -1.75 17.81 -14.82
N LYS A 163 -0.71 18.31 -14.15
CA LYS A 163 -0.53 19.73 -13.89
C LYS A 163 -0.41 20.54 -15.20
N ARG A 164 0.41 20.06 -16.16
CA ARG A 164 0.57 20.71 -17.47
C ARG A 164 -0.76 20.75 -18.24
N ARG A 165 -1.51 19.65 -18.20
CA ARG A 165 -2.82 19.51 -18.86
C ARG A 165 -4.00 20.12 -18.08
N LYS A 166 -3.76 20.62 -16.86
CA LYS A 166 -4.82 21.11 -15.94
C LYS A 166 -5.92 20.04 -15.69
N MET A 167 -5.53 18.78 -15.69
CA MET A 167 -6.42 17.65 -15.41
C MET A 167 -6.31 17.22 -13.94
N LYS A 168 -7.35 16.55 -13.47
CA LYS A 168 -7.39 15.89 -12.17
C LYS A 168 -7.64 14.41 -12.36
N ARG A 169 -7.19 13.60 -11.38
CA ARG A 169 -7.56 12.17 -11.35
C ARG A 169 -9.02 12.03 -10.99
N THR A 170 -9.73 11.17 -11.72
CA THR A 170 -11.08 10.72 -11.34
C THR A 170 -10.96 9.79 -10.14
N PRO A 171 -11.66 10.09 -9.03
CA PRO A 171 -11.60 9.25 -7.84
C PRO A 171 -12.23 7.87 -8.08
N THR A 172 -11.50 6.83 -7.72
CA THR A 172 -11.95 5.42 -7.76
C THR A 172 -12.02 4.80 -6.36
N VAL A 173 -11.79 5.61 -5.34
CA VAL A 173 -11.72 5.17 -3.95
C VAL A 173 -13.10 4.78 -3.42
N LEU A 174 -13.12 3.74 -2.58
CA LEU A 174 -14.28 3.42 -1.75
C LEU A 174 -14.37 4.45 -0.62
N ASN A 175 -15.41 5.27 -0.66
CA ASN A 175 -15.65 6.24 0.40
C ASN A 175 -16.37 5.58 1.57
N ILE A 176 -15.72 5.54 2.72
CA ILE A 176 -16.30 5.11 3.99
C ILE A 176 -16.62 6.37 4.80
N LYS A 177 -17.90 6.64 4.97
CA LYS A 177 -18.33 7.78 5.77
C LYS A 177 -18.24 7.46 7.25
N LEU A 178 -17.58 8.31 8.00
CA LEU A 178 -17.47 8.22 9.45
C LEU A 178 -18.30 9.35 10.08
N ASP A 179 -19.51 9.03 10.52
CA ASP A 179 -20.46 10.01 11.04
C ASP A 179 -19.98 10.67 12.32
N ASP A 180 -19.39 9.89 13.25
CA ASP A 180 -18.80 10.39 14.49
C ASP A 180 -17.35 9.93 14.65
N PRO A 181 -16.38 10.70 14.16
CA PRO A 181 -14.95 10.36 14.28
C PRO A 181 -14.43 10.43 15.72
N ARG A 182 -15.07 11.22 16.60
CA ARG A 182 -14.68 11.28 18.02
C ARG A 182 -15.09 9.99 18.74
N ALA A 183 -16.32 9.53 18.52
CA ALA A 183 -16.79 8.26 19.05
C ALA A 183 -15.95 7.09 18.50
N ALA A 184 -15.61 7.11 17.19
CA ALA A 184 -14.75 6.10 16.60
C ALA A 184 -13.37 6.03 17.25
N LEU A 185 -12.72 7.17 17.48
CA LEU A 185 -11.44 7.23 18.18
C LEU A 185 -11.56 6.79 19.65
N ALA A 186 -12.68 7.12 20.32
CA ALA A 186 -12.92 6.69 21.69
C ALA A 186 -13.14 5.19 21.80
N ASP A 187 -13.86 4.59 20.85
CA ASP A 187 -14.06 3.14 20.77
C ASP A 187 -12.74 2.42 20.47
N PHE A 188 -12.00 2.89 19.46
CA PHE A 188 -10.71 2.31 19.11
C PHE A 188 -9.69 2.35 20.27
N ARG A 189 -9.74 3.39 21.09
CA ARG A 189 -8.90 3.47 22.30
C ARG A 189 -9.17 2.37 23.30
N LYS A 190 -10.40 1.86 23.37
CA LYS A 190 -10.81 0.79 24.28
C LYS A 190 -10.50 -0.60 23.73
N GLU A 191 -10.18 -0.71 22.44
CA GLU A 191 -9.86 -2.00 21.85
C GLU A 191 -8.59 -2.59 22.46
N THR A 192 -8.68 -3.86 22.85
CA THR A 192 -7.57 -4.64 23.35
C THR A 192 -6.80 -5.29 22.20
N LEU A 193 -5.58 -5.73 22.48
CA LEU A 193 -4.75 -6.47 21.53
C LEU A 193 -5.43 -7.78 21.13
N LYS A 194 -5.48 -8.07 19.84
CA LYS A 194 -6.11 -9.25 19.24
C LYS A 194 -5.08 -10.19 18.63
N PRO A 195 -5.43 -11.47 18.39
CA PRO A 195 -4.56 -12.41 17.69
C PRO A 195 -4.11 -11.89 16.31
N GLU A 196 -4.99 -11.19 15.58
CA GLU A 196 -4.69 -10.60 14.27
C GLU A 196 -3.62 -9.50 14.38
N ASP A 197 -3.65 -8.69 15.43
CA ASP A 197 -2.63 -7.67 15.69
C ASP A 197 -1.27 -8.30 15.93
N LEU A 198 -1.23 -9.40 16.71
CA LEU A 198 -0.01 -10.17 16.96
C LEU A 198 0.49 -10.86 15.69
N ALA A 199 -0.41 -11.39 14.86
CA ALA A 199 -0.05 -12.01 13.59
C ALA A 199 0.56 -10.97 12.63
N CYS A 200 -0.06 -9.81 12.46
CA CYS A 200 0.50 -8.72 11.67
C CYS A 200 1.86 -8.27 12.21
N PHE A 201 1.97 -8.08 13.52
CA PHE A 201 3.23 -7.68 14.15
C PHE A 201 4.34 -8.71 13.90
N SER A 202 4.07 -10.00 14.18
CA SER A 202 5.03 -11.09 13.96
C SER A 202 5.47 -11.18 12.50
N LYS A 203 4.51 -11.17 11.57
CA LYS A 203 4.80 -11.23 10.13
C LYS A 203 5.59 -10.03 9.63
N THR A 204 5.37 -8.85 10.21
CA THR A 204 6.19 -7.67 9.89
C THR A 204 7.63 -7.86 10.33
N LEU A 205 7.87 -8.45 11.52
CA LEU A 205 9.22 -8.77 11.95
C LEU A 205 9.86 -9.83 11.05
N ASP A 206 9.12 -10.89 10.65
CA ASP A 206 9.61 -11.92 9.72
C ASP A 206 10.14 -11.27 8.41
N VAL A 207 9.40 -10.30 7.86
CA VAL A 207 9.82 -9.57 6.65
C VAL A 207 11.10 -8.78 6.90
N ILE A 208 11.21 -8.09 8.03
CA ILE A 208 12.39 -7.27 8.34
C ILE A 208 13.61 -8.16 8.59
N GLU A 209 13.42 -9.33 9.19
CA GLU A 209 14.52 -10.26 9.51
C GLU A 209 15.04 -11.05 8.31
N GLY A 210 14.17 -11.41 7.35
CA GLY A 210 14.57 -12.33 6.29
C GLY A 210 14.05 -12.02 4.87
N ASP A 211 12.95 -11.28 4.73
CA ASP A 211 12.27 -11.12 3.44
C ASP A 211 12.56 -9.80 2.72
N LEU A 212 13.31 -8.87 3.32
CA LEU A 212 13.71 -7.63 2.64
C LEU A 212 14.38 -7.87 1.28
N PRO A 213 15.21 -8.96 1.05
CA PRO A 213 15.68 -9.33 -0.28
C PRO A 213 14.58 -9.54 -1.30
N HIS A 214 13.49 -10.22 -0.92
CA HIS A 214 12.35 -10.47 -1.80
C HIS A 214 11.58 -9.17 -2.10
N VAL A 215 11.46 -8.27 -1.13
CA VAL A 215 10.87 -6.93 -1.36
C VAL A 215 11.69 -6.17 -2.39
N ALA A 216 13.02 -6.21 -2.28
CA ALA A 216 13.93 -5.58 -3.21
C ALA A 216 13.89 -6.25 -4.61
N ALA A 217 13.84 -7.59 -4.67
CA ALA A 217 13.73 -8.31 -5.94
C ALA A 217 12.43 -7.94 -6.70
N ARG A 218 11.31 -7.76 -6.00
CA ARG A 218 10.06 -7.28 -6.62
C ARG A 218 10.18 -5.84 -7.13
N ALA A 219 10.85 -4.98 -6.37
CA ALA A 219 11.12 -3.61 -6.81
C ALA A 219 11.96 -3.58 -8.09
N ASN A 220 12.95 -4.47 -8.20
CA ASN A 220 13.76 -4.62 -9.42
C ASN A 220 12.95 -5.21 -10.57
N ALA A 221 12.15 -6.25 -10.33
CA ALA A 221 11.27 -6.83 -11.35
C ALA A 221 10.36 -5.76 -11.97
N TRP A 222 9.79 -4.87 -11.13
CA TRP A 222 9.03 -3.73 -11.62
C TRP A 222 9.87 -2.78 -12.47
N ALA A 223 11.07 -2.49 -12.02
CA ALA A 223 11.98 -1.56 -12.69
C ALA A 223 12.37 -2.02 -14.09
N VAL A 224 12.51 -3.33 -14.30
CA VAL A 224 12.92 -3.91 -15.58
C VAL A 224 11.75 -4.46 -16.41
N GLY A 225 10.52 -4.39 -15.89
CA GLY A 225 9.33 -4.91 -16.58
C GLY A 225 9.21 -6.44 -16.55
N ASP A 226 9.82 -7.10 -15.56
CA ASP A 226 9.73 -8.57 -15.39
C ASP A 226 8.38 -8.98 -14.81
N TRP A 227 7.35 -9.05 -15.66
CA TRP A 227 6.01 -9.46 -15.30
C TRP A 227 5.89 -10.90 -14.80
N PRO A 228 6.62 -11.90 -15.34
CA PRO A 228 6.67 -13.23 -14.75
C PRO A 228 7.07 -13.21 -13.26
N ALA A 229 8.15 -12.50 -12.92
CA ALA A 229 8.57 -12.36 -11.51
C ALA A 229 7.55 -11.59 -10.66
N LEU A 230 6.91 -10.55 -11.21
CA LEU A 230 5.86 -9.80 -10.52
C LEU A 230 4.60 -10.62 -10.26
N ARG A 231 4.26 -11.56 -11.15
CA ARG A 231 3.11 -12.47 -11.00
C ARG A 231 3.39 -13.61 -10.02
N SER A 232 4.61 -14.17 -10.03
CA SER A 232 5.00 -15.28 -9.18
C SER A 232 5.16 -14.88 -7.71
N GLY A 233 5.42 -13.60 -7.46
CA GLY A 233 5.47 -13.05 -6.12
C GLY A 233 4.08 -13.04 -5.51
N ALA A 234 3.75 -14.06 -4.74
CA ALA A 234 2.53 -14.09 -3.96
C ALA A 234 2.38 -12.81 -3.14
N ARG A 235 1.13 -12.36 -2.95
CA ARG A 235 0.82 -11.36 -1.95
C ARG A 235 1.52 -11.78 -0.66
N GLN A 236 2.41 -10.95 -0.16
CA GLN A 236 3.17 -11.30 1.03
C GLN A 236 2.19 -11.57 2.17
N ASP A 237 2.31 -12.71 2.84
CA ASP A 237 1.41 -13.13 3.92
C ASP A 237 1.23 -12.06 5.00
N TRP A 238 2.27 -11.23 5.20
CA TRP A 238 2.23 -10.13 6.15
C TRP A 238 1.23 -9.02 5.75
N GLN A 239 1.11 -8.69 4.46
CA GLN A 239 0.15 -7.69 4.00
C GLN A 239 -1.28 -8.16 4.26
N GLN A 240 -1.57 -9.43 4.01
CA GLN A 240 -2.86 -10.02 4.30
C GLN A 240 -3.15 -10.03 5.81
N ALA A 241 -2.19 -10.44 6.62
CA ALA A 241 -2.33 -10.44 8.07
C ALA A 241 -2.58 -9.03 8.62
N CYS A 242 -1.88 -8.02 8.08
CA CYS A 242 -2.04 -6.65 8.52
C CYS A 242 -3.34 -6.01 8.04
N GLU A 243 -3.82 -6.32 6.83
CA GLU A 243 -5.14 -5.89 6.40
C GLU A 243 -6.25 -6.46 7.28
N LEU A 244 -6.18 -7.76 7.62
CA LEU A 244 -7.11 -8.38 8.56
C LEU A 244 -7.09 -7.67 9.91
N ALA A 245 -5.91 -7.34 10.44
CA ALA A 245 -5.78 -6.61 11.70
C ALA A 245 -6.42 -5.22 11.64
N TRP A 246 -6.26 -4.48 10.54
CA TRP A 246 -6.85 -3.15 10.37
C TRP A 246 -8.36 -3.15 10.16
N PHE A 247 -8.87 -4.06 9.31
CA PHE A 247 -10.29 -4.06 8.92
C PHE A 247 -11.16 -4.96 9.78
N ASN A 248 -10.58 -5.88 10.56
CA ASN A 248 -11.30 -6.75 11.46
C ASN A 248 -11.42 -6.19 12.90
N THR A 249 -11.22 -4.87 13.06
CA THR A 249 -11.40 -4.22 14.35
C THR A 249 -12.89 -4.18 14.73
N GLU A 250 -13.21 -4.21 16.03
CA GLU A 250 -14.58 -4.07 16.50
C GLU A 250 -15.17 -2.72 16.07
N THR A 251 -14.33 -1.67 16.12
CA THR A 251 -14.68 -0.33 15.64
C THR A 251 -15.05 -0.34 14.15
N ALA A 252 -14.31 -1.06 13.30
CA ALA A 252 -14.60 -1.19 11.89
C ALA A 252 -15.92 -1.95 11.65
N ARG A 253 -16.09 -3.10 12.29
CA ARG A 253 -17.33 -3.92 12.18
C ARG A 253 -18.58 -3.17 12.63
N LYS A 254 -18.53 -2.47 13.76
CA LYS A 254 -19.66 -1.64 14.25
C LYS A 254 -20.08 -0.55 13.25
N ARG A 255 -19.18 -0.17 12.34
CA ARG A 255 -19.42 0.88 11.32
C ARG A 255 -19.64 0.31 9.92
N GLY A 256 -19.94 -0.99 9.81
CA GLY A 256 -20.21 -1.64 8.53
C GLY A 256 -19.01 -1.67 7.58
N ILE A 257 -17.79 -1.61 8.12
CA ILE A 257 -16.56 -1.75 7.35
C ILE A 257 -16.26 -3.24 7.25
N SER A 258 -16.88 -3.89 6.26
CA SER A 258 -16.63 -5.29 5.90
C SER A 258 -16.41 -5.40 4.40
N ASP A 259 -15.84 -6.52 3.97
CA ASP A 259 -15.63 -6.86 2.55
C ASP A 259 -14.97 -5.72 1.74
N VAL A 260 -14.07 -5.02 2.40
CA VAL A 260 -13.46 -3.77 1.90
C VAL A 260 -12.78 -4.00 0.56
N GLU A 261 -12.06 -5.12 0.40
CA GLU A 261 -11.34 -5.43 -0.83
C GLU A 261 -12.31 -5.65 -2.01
N ALA A 262 -13.36 -6.43 -1.81
CA ALA A 262 -14.37 -6.68 -2.86
C ALA A 262 -15.13 -5.41 -3.24
N ARG A 263 -15.50 -4.60 -2.25
CA ARG A 263 -16.17 -3.30 -2.48
C ARG A 263 -15.27 -2.30 -3.19
N MET A 264 -13.99 -2.28 -2.86
CA MET A 264 -12.99 -1.43 -3.49
C MET A 264 -12.79 -1.84 -4.95
N GLN A 265 -12.70 -3.16 -5.23
CA GLN A 265 -12.63 -3.68 -6.58
C GLN A 265 -13.89 -3.32 -7.38
N ALA A 266 -15.07 -3.56 -6.83
CA ALA A 266 -16.34 -3.22 -7.48
C ALA A 266 -16.42 -1.73 -7.82
N ARG A 267 -16.01 -0.85 -6.90
CA ARG A 267 -16.00 0.60 -7.14
C ARG A 267 -15.06 1.01 -8.26
N TRP A 268 -13.84 0.47 -8.27
CA TRP A 268 -12.88 0.76 -9.34
C TRP A 268 -13.39 0.25 -10.69
N MET A 269 -13.94 -0.97 -10.73
CA MET A 269 -14.50 -1.58 -11.94
C MET A 269 -15.63 -0.72 -12.52
N GLU A 270 -16.56 -0.25 -11.69
CA GLU A 270 -17.66 0.65 -12.09
C GLU A 270 -17.12 1.88 -12.81
N VAL A 271 -16.12 2.55 -12.23
CA VAL A 271 -15.52 3.76 -12.82
C VAL A 271 -14.76 3.45 -14.09
N ALA A 272 -13.99 2.35 -14.12
CA ALA A 272 -13.21 1.95 -15.28
C ALA A 272 -14.09 1.57 -16.48
N GLU A 273 -15.17 0.82 -16.24
CA GLU A 273 -16.15 0.47 -17.28
C GLU A 273 -16.86 1.71 -17.82
N GLY A 274 -17.28 2.63 -16.93
CA GLY A 274 -17.87 3.89 -17.35
C GLY A 274 -16.93 4.77 -18.18
N ALA A 275 -15.64 4.78 -17.84
CA ALA A 275 -14.61 5.47 -18.60
C ALA A 275 -14.37 4.82 -19.97
N LEU A 276 -14.30 3.48 -20.03
CA LEU A 276 -14.17 2.72 -21.28
C LEU A 276 -15.34 2.94 -22.24
N GLN A 277 -16.55 3.13 -21.73
CA GLN A 277 -17.73 3.41 -22.58
C GLN A 277 -17.74 4.82 -23.14
N LYS A 278 -17.11 5.77 -22.44
CA LYS A 278 -17.19 7.20 -22.74
C LYS A 278 -16.00 7.72 -23.52
N ASN A 279 -14.80 7.29 -23.17
CA ASN A 279 -13.54 7.91 -23.59
C ASN A 279 -12.83 7.05 -24.62
N ARG A 280 -12.16 7.67 -25.58
CA ARG A 280 -11.30 6.92 -26.52
C ARG A 280 -10.05 6.42 -25.83
N ILE A 281 -9.45 7.23 -24.99
CA ILE A 281 -8.23 6.86 -24.24
C ILE A 281 -8.42 7.23 -22.77
N THR A 282 -8.31 6.23 -21.93
CA THR A 282 -8.30 6.38 -20.46
C THR A 282 -6.97 5.86 -19.92
N PHE A 283 -6.41 6.53 -18.93
CA PHE A 283 -5.24 6.04 -18.20
C PHE A 283 -5.61 5.71 -16.75
N ALA A 284 -5.06 4.64 -16.21
CA ALA A 284 -5.29 4.24 -14.82
C ALA A 284 -4.01 3.75 -14.16
N THR A 285 -3.96 3.81 -12.84
CA THR A 285 -2.95 3.15 -12.02
C THR A 285 -3.60 2.12 -11.12
N VAL A 286 -2.98 0.93 -11.00
CA VAL A 286 -3.43 -0.14 -10.10
C VAL A 286 -2.21 -0.81 -9.49
N PRO A 287 -2.17 -1.10 -8.17
CA PRO A 287 -1.08 -1.86 -7.57
C PRO A 287 -0.89 -3.21 -8.27
N VAL A 288 0.36 -3.56 -8.61
CA VAL A 288 0.70 -4.78 -9.35
C VAL A 288 0.05 -6.01 -8.75
N TRP A 289 0.14 -6.17 -7.41
CA TRP A 289 -0.41 -7.34 -6.74
C TRP A 289 -1.93 -7.48 -6.89
N GLN A 290 -2.67 -6.36 -6.92
CA GLN A 290 -4.11 -6.35 -7.17
C GLN A 290 -4.42 -6.55 -8.66
N LEU A 291 -3.57 -6.01 -9.51
CA LEU A 291 -3.77 -6.06 -10.96
C LEU A 291 -3.73 -7.49 -11.50
N VAL A 292 -2.71 -8.27 -11.09
CA VAL A 292 -2.41 -9.59 -11.69
C VAL A 292 -2.78 -10.80 -10.81
N LYS A 293 -3.28 -10.61 -9.58
CA LYS A 293 -3.70 -11.74 -8.74
C LYS A 293 -4.87 -12.51 -9.38
N PRO A 294 -5.08 -13.81 -9.02
CA PRO A 294 -6.29 -14.53 -9.40
C PRO A 294 -7.55 -13.75 -8.97
N GLY A 295 -8.50 -13.55 -9.90
CA GLY A 295 -9.69 -12.72 -9.65
C GLY A 295 -9.40 -11.22 -9.47
N GLY A 296 -8.18 -10.76 -9.76
CA GLY A 296 -7.80 -9.35 -9.72
C GLY A 296 -8.41 -8.53 -10.86
N TYR A 297 -8.00 -7.28 -10.97
CA TYR A 297 -8.65 -6.32 -11.89
C TYR A 297 -8.59 -6.74 -13.36
N LEU A 298 -7.44 -7.26 -13.85
CA LEU A 298 -7.34 -7.74 -15.23
C LEU A 298 -8.24 -8.96 -15.48
N ALA A 299 -8.22 -9.93 -14.56
CA ALA A 299 -9.07 -11.12 -14.68
C ALA A 299 -10.55 -10.73 -14.63
N ALA A 300 -10.94 -9.77 -13.80
CA ALA A 300 -12.31 -9.29 -13.73
C ALA A 300 -12.75 -8.58 -15.02
N LEU A 301 -11.87 -7.80 -15.66
CA LEU A 301 -12.14 -7.18 -16.96
C LEU A 301 -12.27 -8.25 -18.06
N GLN A 302 -11.37 -9.22 -18.11
CA GLN A 302 -11.45 -10.35 -19.07
C GLN A 302 -12.75 -11.14 -18.91
N ALA A 303 -13.17 -11.41 -17.68
CA ALA A 303 -14.42 -12.13 -17.40
C ALA A 303 -15.67 -11.38 -17.88
N LYS A 304 -15.57 -10.06 -18.05
CA LYS A 304 -16.62 -9.20 -18.62
C LYS A 304 -16.52 -9.03 -20.15
N GLY A 305 -15.59 -9.70 -20.79
CA GLY A 305 -15.43 -9.73 -22.25
C GLY A 305 -14.54 -8.62 -22.84
N TYR A 306 -13.79 -7.88 -21.98
CA TYR A 306 -12.79 -6.93 -22.47
C TYR A 306 -11.54 -7.67 -22.96
N GLU A 307 -10.94 -7.21 -24.05
CA GLU A 307 -9.65 -7.70 -24.52
C GLU A 307 -8.54 -7.10 -23.63
N VAL A 308 -7.67 -7.96 -23.11
CA VAL A 308 -6.56 -7.54 -22.23
C VAL A 308 -5.23 -7.97 -22.82
N GLU A 309 -4.40 -6.99 -23.16
CA GLU A 309 -3.05 -7.17 -23.72
C GLU A 309 -2.00 -6.85 -22.64
N ALA A 310 -1.02 -7.75 -22.49
CA ALA A 310 0.11 -7.51 -21.61
C ALA A 310 1.08 -6.48 -22.20
N PRO A 311 1.89 -5.80 -21.36
CA PRO A 311 3.01 -5.00 -21.83
C PRO A 311 4.00 -5.85 -22.64
N GLU A 312 4.58 -5.25 -23.70
CA GLU A 312 5.62 -5.87 -24.52
C GLU A 312 6.97 -5.94 -23.81
#